data_3d0e6a22f8d5408e2e46f41765edb5b4
#
_entry.id   3d0e6a22f8d5408e2e46f41765edb5b4
#
_cell.length_a   1.000
_cell.length_b   1.000
_cell.length_c   1.000
_cell.angle_alpha   90.00
_cell.angle_beta   90.00
_cell.angle_gamma   90.00
#
_symmetry.space_group_name_H-M   'P 1'
#
loop_
_entity.id
_entity.type
_entity.pdbx_description
1 polymer ?
#
loop_
_entity_poly.entity_id
_entity_poly.type
_entity_poly.pdbx_seq_one_letter_code
_entity_poly.pdbx_strand_id
1 'polypeptide(L)'
;QRGMEVRFLVSDKESMDLLEALTKLPVICLQTALYNHLEQELPEVCELLSSAACGTSVPEKSVIFLLDSYYVTEDYLSTISSINPTVKTVYLDDLQLFDYPVNLLVNYDVIPDTSLSAYQAAYQRAGQLLLGALYTPLREQFQDREIVVREAACDVLITTGGSDPYHFCLELANRLCTFSSDYSGVIFHIVIGKLNTDRDALSALSAKNDFLILHENVSDMASLMEQCDLAVSASGTTLYELCALGVPAISFIMADNQLTAAKAFEEADAIPCAGDLRTDYESVMKNVMDFLKSLLVASDVSLTKRKSAHENMHRLVDGNGALRIADAIMKL
;
A
#
# COMPACT_ATOMS: atom_id res chain seq x y z
N GLN A 1 -0.95 10.44 -18.54
CA GLN A 1 0.08 11.17 -19.30
C GLN A 1 0.53 10.46 -20.59
N ARG A 2 0.11 9.21 -20.85
CA ARG A 2 0.46 8.43 -22.07
C ARG A 2 -0.54 8.61 -23.22
N GLY A 3 -1.32 9.69 -23.22
CA GLY A 3 -2.30 10.01 -24.28
C GLY A 3 -3.63 9.28 -24.14
N MET A 4 -3.89 8.58 -23.02
CA MET A 4 -5.20 8.01 -22.71
C MET A 4 -6.10 9.06 -22.07
N GLU A 5 -7.38 9.04 -22.43
CA GLU A 5 -8.43 9.72 -21.67
C GLU A 5 -8.85 8.81 -20.52
N VAL A 6 -8.77 9.32 -19.28
CA VAL A 6 -9.09 8.56 -18.06
C VAL A 6 -10.31 9.17 -17.39
N ARG A 7 -11.23 8.34 -16.93
CA ARG A 7 -12.41 8.72 -16.14
C ARG A 7 -12.54 7.78 -14.97
N PHE A 8 -12.96 8.29 -13.82
CA PHE A 8 -13.33 7.46 -12.67
C PHE A 8 -14.82 7.16 -12.69
N LEU A 9 -15.18 5.92 -12.35
CA LEU A 9 -16.55 5.52 -12.03
C LEU A 9 -16.58 5.17 -10.54
N VAL A 10 -17.51 5.75 -9.81
CA VAL A 10 -17.67 5.50 -8.35
C VAL A 10 -19.14 5.26 -8.03
N SER A 11 -19.43 4.46 -7.03
CA SER A 11 -20.79 4.06 -6.66
C SER A 11 -21.43 4.97 -5.61
N ASP A 12 -20.70 5.95 -5.08
CA ASP A 12 -21.21 6.84 -4.03
C ASP A 12 -20.65 8.26 -4.14
N LYS A 13 -21.39 9.20 -3.54
CA LYS A 13 -21.06 10.61 -3.58
C LYS A 13 -19.83 10.98 -2.74
N GLU A 14 -19.58 10.28 -1.65
CA GLU A 14 -18.43 10.55 -0.77
C GLU A 14 -17.13 10.25 -1.52
N SER A 15 -17.07 9.13 -2.23
CA SER A 15 -15.96 8.76 -3.12
C SER A 15 -15.81 9.77 -4.26
N MET A 16 -16.91 10.26 -4.84
CA MET A 16 -16.86 11.30 -5.87
C MET A 16 -16.25 12.59 -5.33
N ASP A 17 -16.75 13.10 -4.21
CA ASP A 17 -16.28 14.35 -3.59
C ASP A 17 -14.77 14.23 -3.23
N LEU A 18 -14.33 13.06 -2.74
CA LEU A 18 -12.93 12.79 -2.45
C LEU A 18 -12.05 12.82 -3.71
N LEU A 19 -12.45 12.13 -4.77
CA LEU A 19 -11.69 12.10 -6.03
C LEU A 19 -11.63 13.45 -6.72
N GLU A 20 -12.73 14.22 -6.73
CA GLU A 20 -12.75 15.57 -7.27
C GLU A 20 -11.80 16.53 -6.53
N ALA A 21 -11.59 16.31 -5.22
CA ALA A 21 -10.60 17.05 -4.43
C ALA A 21 -9.15 16.62 -4.73
N LEU A 22 -8.92 15.38 -5.13
CA LEU A 22 -7.58 14.80 -5.33
C LEU A 22 -7.09 14.86 -6.78
N THR A 23 -8.01 14.91 -7.76
CA THR A 23 -7.65 14.87 -9.18
C THR A 23 -8.47 15.85 -10.01
N LYS A 24 -7.94 16.22 -11.19
CA LYS A 24 -8.67 16.99 -12.22
C LYS A 24 -9.32 16.10 -13.27
N LEU A 25 -9.22 14.78 -13.11
CA LEU A 25 -9.82 13.83 -14.04
C LEU A 25 -11.34 13.78 -13.83
N PRO A 26 -12.12 13.53 -14.90
CA PRO A 26 -13.57 13.40 -14.78
C PRO A 26 -13.95 12.24 -13.84
N VAL A 27 -14.89 12.49 -12.94
CA VAL A 27 -15.46 11.50 -12.03
C VAL A 27 -16.95 11.37 -12.34
N ILE A 28 -17.43 10.17 -12.55
CA ILE A 28 -18.84 9.83 -12.79
C ILE A 28 -19.33 9.06 -11.57
N CYS A 29 -20.32 9.61 -10.87
CA CYS A 29 -21.02 8.89 -9.80
C CYS A 29 -22.17 8.11 -10.44
N LEU A 30 -22.10 6.78 -10.29
CA LEU A 30 -23.17 5.90 -10.74
C LEU A 30 -24.43 6.12 -9.89
N GLN A 31 -25.60 5.81 -10.44
CA GLN A 31 -26.87 6.02 -9.71
C GLN A 31 -27.10 5.00 -8.59
N THR A 32 -26.29 3.96 -8.54
CA THR A 32 -26.32 2.92 -7.53
C THR A 32 -25.59 3.39 -6.27
N ALA A 33 -26.29 3.48 -5.15
CA ALA A 33 -25.76 3.98 -3.88
C ALA A 33 -24.98 2.93 -3.08
N LEU A 34 -24.71 1.74 -3.60
CA LEU A 34 -24.17 0.60 -2.84
C LEU A 34 -22.90 0.05 -3.53
N TYR A 35 -21.73 0.48 -3.06
CA TYR A 35 -20.42 0.04 -3.57
C TYR A 35 -20.15 -1.47 -3.48
N ASN A 36 -20.93 -2.18 -2.65
CA ASN A 36 -20.80 -3.63 -2.44
C ASN A 36 -21.82 -4.47 -3.22
N HIS A 37 -22.56 -3.87 -4.16
CA HIS A 37 -23.57 -4.52 -5.00
C HIS A 37 -23.34 -4.19 -6.48
N LEU A 38 -22.20 -4.62 -7.04
CA LEU A 38 -21.80 -4.31 -8.42
C LEU A 38 -22.81 -4.82 -9.47
N GLU A 39 -23.57 -5.86 -9.16
CA GLU A 39 -24.63 -6.35 -10.04
C GLU A 39 -25.73 -5.30 -10.30
N GLN A 40 -25.94 -4.37 -9.38
CA GLN A 40 -26.95 -3.31 -9.53
C GLN A 40 -26.48 -2.18 -10.44
N GLU A 41 -25.18 -1.91 -10.48
CA GLU A 41 -24.61 -0.86 -11.34
C GLU A 41 -24.25 -1.39 -12.74
N LEU A 42 -24.22 -2.70 -12.93
CA LEU A 42 -23.81 -3.36 -14.17
C LEU A 42 -24.53 -2.82 -15.44
N PRO A 43 -25.87 -2.58 -15.45
CA PRO A 43 -26.54 -2.03 -16.63
C PRO A 43 -26.01 -0.64 -17.01
N GLU A 44 -25.78 0.26 -16.04
CA GLU A 44 -25.28 1.61 -16.27
C GLU A 44 -23.82 1.57 -16.76
N VAL A 45 -22.98 0.72 -16.15
CA VAL A 45 -21.59 0.49 -16.57
C VAL A 45 -21.55 -0.05 -18.00
N CYS A 46 -22.40 -1.01 -18.35
CA CYS A 46 -22.50 -1.54 -19.71
C CYS A 46 -22.87 -0.48 -20.74
N GLU A 47 -23.80 0.43 -20.40
CA GLU A 47 -24.19 1.54 -21.27
C GLU A 47 -23.03 2.52 -21.48
N LEU A 48 -22.34 2.90 -20.41
CA LEU A 48 -21.16 3.79 -20.47
C LEU A 48 -20.04 3.18 -21.32
N LEU A 49 -19.70 1.90 -21.13
CA LEU A 49 -18.66 1.23 -21.89
C LEU A 49 -19.05 1.05 -23.36
N SER A 50 -20.31 0.72 -23.66
CA SER A 50 -20.83 0.62 -25.02
C SER A 50 -20.76 1.95 -25.75
N SER A 51 -21.16 3.04 -25.07
CA SER A 51 -21.11 4.40 -25.62
C SER A 51 -19.69 4.83 -25.91
N ALA A 52 -18.74 4.53 -24.98
CA ALA A 52 -17.33 4.82 -25.17
C ALA A 52 -16.73 4.03 -26.35
N ALA A 53 -17.11 2.77 -26.53
CA ALA A 53 -16.66 1.94 -27.64
C ALA A 53 -17.22 2.37 -29.00
N CYS A 54 -18.47 2.85 -29.04
CA CYS A 54 -19.13 3.33 -30.28
C CYS A 54 -18.71 4.74 -30.70
N GLY A 55 -18.28 5.58 -29.75
CA GLY A 55 -17.91 6.98 -30.01
C GLY A 55 -16.53 7.17 -30.66
N THR A 56 -15.76 6.12 -30.86
CA THR A 56 -14.45 6.18 -31.48
C THR A 56 -14.58 6.12 -33.01
N SER A 57 -14.38 7.26 -33.67
CA SER A 57 -14.26 7.35 -35.14
C SER A 57 -12.98 6.70 -35.69
N VAL A 58 -12.17 6.11 -34.82
CA VAL A 58 -10.92 5.41 -35.13
C VAL A 58 -11.10 3.93 -34.79
N PRO A 59 -11.05 3.01 -35.78
CA PRO A 59 -11.34 1.59 -35.60
C PRO A 59 -10.44 0.80 -34.63
N GLU A 60 -9.38 1.42 -34.11
CA GLU A 60 -8.33 0.75 -33.32
C GLU A 60 -8.25 1.20 -31.84
N LYS A 61 -9.21 1.98 -31.35
CA LYS A 61 -9.17 2.38 -29.94
C LYS A 61 -9.87 1.38 -29.03
N SER A 62 -9.09 0.68 -28.23
CA SER A 62 -9.60 -0.13 -27.11
C SER A 62 -10.13 0.77 -26.00
N VAL A 63 -11.23 0.34 -25.37
CA VAL A 63 -11.72 0.91 -24.11
C VAL A 63 -11.20 0.02 -22.99
N ILE A 64 -10.44 0.58 -22.07
CA ILE A 64 -9.92 -0.16 -20.93
C ILE A 64 -10.85 0.05 -19.74
N PHE A 65 -11.35 -1.03 -19.18
CA PHE A 65 -12.11 -1.03 -17.94
C PHE A 65 -11.26 -1.64 -16.83
N LEU A 66 -10.67 -0.78 -15.99
CA LEU A 66 -9.89 -1.18 -14.83
C LEU A 66 -10.79 -1.23 -13.60
N LEU A 67 -10.77 -2.36 -12.89
CA LEU A 67 -11.54 -2.63 -11.68
C LEU A 67 -10.61 -2.79 -10.49
N ASP A 68 -10.97 -2.12 -9.39
CA ASP A 68 -10.39 -2.25 -8.05
C ASP A 68 -11.55 -2.36 -7.06
N SER A 69 -12.01 -3.57 -6.79
CA SER A 69 -13.16 -3.83 -5.90
C SER A 69 -13.14 -5.26 -5.39
N TYR A 70 -13.41 -5.43 -4.10
CA TYR A 70 -13.56 -6.73 -3.42
C TYR A 70 -14.88 -7.47 -3.74
N TYR A 71 -15.81 -6.79 -4.41
CA TYR A 71 -17.16 -7.31 -4.66
C TYR A 71 -17.39 -7.78 -6.10
N VAL A 72 -16.32 -7.92 -6.87
CA VAL A 72 -16.37 -8.44 -8.24
C VAL A 72 -16.80 -9.90 -8.24
N THR A 73 -17.74 -10.24 -9.13
CA THR A 73 -18.19 -11.63 -9.37
C THR A 73 -17.78 -12.10 -10.76
N GLU A 74 -17.77 -13.41 -10.95
CA GLU A 74 -17.50 -14.02 -12.25
C GLU A 74 -18.52 -13.58 -13.31
N ASP A 75 -19.81 -13.52 -12.96
CA ASP A 75 -20.89 -13.09 -13.85
C ASP A 75 -20.74 -11.62 -14.25
N TYR A 76 -20.32 -10.76 -13.32
CA TYR A 76 -20.03 -9.35 -13.59
C TYR A 76 -18.95 -9.21 -14.67
N LEU A 77 -17.80 -9.86 -14.48
CA LEU A 77 -16.67 -9.80 -15.42
C LEU A 77 -17.02 -10.42 -16.79
N SER A 78 -17.74 -11.55 -16.79
CA SER A 78 -18.19 -12.23 -18.01
C SER A 78 -19.14 -11.34 -18.82
N THR A 79 -20.04 -10.63 -18.14
CA THR A 79 -20.98 -9.70 -18.79
C THR A 79 -20.21 -8.52 -19.41
N ILE A 80 -19.31 -7.88 -18.67
CA ILE A 80 -18.48 -6.79 -19.20
C ILE A 80 -17.68 -7.22 -20.43
N SER A 81 -17.04 -8.39 -20.36
CA SER A 81 -16.23 -8.94 -21.46
C SER A 81 -17.05 -9.26 -22.71
N SER A 82 -18.36 -9.48 -22.58
CA SER A 82 -19.28 -9.76 -23.70
C SER A 82 -19.82 -8.54 -24.42
N ILE A 83 -19.64 -7.32 -23.85
CA ILE A 83 -20.22 -6.07 -24.39
C ILE A 83 -19.70 -5.80 -25.82
N ASN A 84 -18.39 -5.77 -25.96
CA ASN A 84 -17.72 -5.46 -27.22
C ASN A 84 -16.26 -5.96 -27.18
N PRO A 85 -15.73 -6.58 -28.24
CA PRO A 85 -14.34 -7.05 -28.30
C PRO A 85 -13.28 -5.93 -28.09
N THR A 86 -13.65 -4.66 -28.31
CA THR A 86 -12.75 -3.51 -28.05
C THR A 86 -12.70 -3.12 -26.59
N VAL A 87 -13.61 -3.61 -25.74
CA VAL A 87 -13.57 -3.41 -24.29
C VAL A 87 -12.61 -4.42 -23.69
N LYS A 88 -11.54 -3.94 -23.06
CA LYS A 88 -10.55 -4.78 -22.37
C LYS A 88 -10.67 -4.60 -20.87
N THR A 89 -10.72 -5.69 -20.15
CA THR A 89 -10.87 -5.73 -18.69
C THR A 89 -9.51 -5.88 -18.02
N VAL A 90 -9.27 -5.05 -17.00
CA VAL A 90 -8.10 -5.13 -16.12
C VAL A 90 -8.61 -5.22 -14.69
N TYR A 91 -8.11 -6.19 -13.92
CA TYR A 91 -8.52 -6.37 -12.53
C TYR A 91 -7.32 -6.34 -11.59
N LEU A 92 -7.43 -5.56 -10.51
CA LEU A 92 -6.49 -5.58 -9.40
C LEU A 92 -7.03 -6.53 -8.34
N ASP A 93 -6.30 -7.62 -8.08
CA ASP A 93 -6.71 -8.68 -7.15
C ASP A 93 -5.69 -8.87 -6.04
N ASP A 94 -6.18 -9.04 -4.82
CA ASP A 94 -5.42 -9.40 -3.62
C ASP A 94 -6.12 -10.51 -2.79
N LEU A 95 -7.25 -11.06 -3.29
CA LEU A 95 -8.08 -12.02 -2.57
C LEU A 95 -8.05 -13.45 -3.12
N GLN A 96 -7.70 -13.65 -4.39
CA GLN A 96 -7.68 -14.98 -5.05
C GLN A 96 -9.01 -15.76 -4.91
N LEU A 97 -10.17 -15.11 -5.05
CA LEU A 97 -11.45 -15.75 -4.77
C LEU A 97 -11.87 -16.77 -5.84
N PHE A 98 -11.51 -16.53 -7.12
CA PHE A 98 -11.82 -17.39 -8.25
C PHE A 98 -10.87 -17.14 -9.43
N ASP A 99 -11.00 -17.90 -10.49
CA ASP A 99 -10.23 -17.73 -11.74
C ASP A 99 -10.89 -16.64 -12.61
N TYR A 100 -10.33 -15.44 -12.59
CA TYR A 100 -10.92 -14.23 -13.17
C TYR A 100 -10.81 -14.20 -14.71
N PRO A 101 -11.93 -14.10 -15.45
CA PRO A 101 -11.94 -14.02 -16.91
C PRO A 101 -11.67 -12.60 -17.40
N VAL A 102 -10.43 -12.12 -17.28
CA VAL A 102 -10.03 -10.75 -17.62
C VAL A 102 -8.88 -10.73 -18.64
N ASN A 103 -8.71 -9.61 -19.36
CA ASN A 103 -7.59 -9.48 -20.30
C ASN A 103 -6.25 -9.32 -19.60
N LEU A 104 -6.22 -8.60 -18.48
CA LEU A 104 -5.05 -8.40 -17.65
C LEU A 104 -5.43 -8.51 -16.17
N LEU A 105 -4.75 -9.38 -15.44
CA LEU A 105 -4.86 -9.46 -13.99
C LEU A 105 -3.56 -8.98 -13.36
N VAL A 106 -3.69 -8.13 -12.35
CA VAL A 106 -2.57 -7.65 -11.54
C VAL A 106 -2.80 -8.12 -10.12
N ASN A 107 -1.88 -8.92 -9.59
CA ASN A 107 -1.80 -9.23 -8.18
C ASN A 107 -0.43 -8.77 -7.67
N TYR A 108 -0.43 -7.74 -6.82
CA TYR A 108 0.79 -7.11 -6.32
C TYR A 108 1.20 -7.56 -4.92
N ASP A 109 0.68 -8.69 -4.47
CA ASP A 109 1.14 -9.31 -3.22
C ASP A 109 2.64 -9.62 -3.26
N VAL A 110 3.23 -9.70 -2.08
CA VAL A 110 4.56 -10.30 -1.92
C VAL A 110 4.41 -11.79 -2.12
N ILE A 111 4.79 -12.29 -3.30
CA ILE A 111 4.66 -13.69 -3.67
C ILE A 111 6.03 -14.35 -3.55
N PRO A 112 6.24 -15.28 -2.60
CA PRO A 112 7.45 -16.09 -2.55
C PRO A 112 7.63 -16.91 -3.83
N ASP A 113 8.85 -17.10 -4.30
CA ASP A 113 9.16 -17.89 -5.52
C ASP A 113 8.55 -19.30 -5.46
N THR A 114 8.49 -19.89 -4.28
CA THR A 114 7.88 -21.22 -4.02
C THR A 114 6.37 -21.24 -4.28
N SER A 115 5.71 -20.11 -4.25
CA SER A 115 4.26 -19.96 -4.39
C SER A 115 3.84 -19.44 -5.78
N LEU A 116 4.76 -18.94 -6.59
CA LEU A 116 4.46 -18.32 -7.88
C LEU A 116 3.70 -19.25 -8.82
N SER A 117 4.05 -20.53 -8.87
CA SER A 117 3.35 -21.52 -9.70
C SER A 117 1.91 -21.75 -9.26
N ALA A 118 1.61 -21.66 -7.96
CA ALA A 118 0.25 -21.76 -7.43
C ALA A 118 -0.59 -20.55 -7.82
N TYR A 119 -0.02 -19.33 -7.76
CA TYR A 119 -0.68 -18.10 -8.24
C TYR A 119 -0.99 -18.19 -9.74
N GLN A 120 -0.03 -18.62 -10.56
CA GLN A 120 -0.25 -18.81 -12.00
C GLN A 120 -1.36 -19.85 -12.29
N ALA A 121 -1.42 -20.92 -11.49
CA ALA A 121 -2.45 -21.95 -11.63
C ALA A 121 -3.85 -21.48 -11.19
N ALA A 122 -3.93 -20.49 -10.30
CA ALA A 122 -5.19 -19.91 -9.84
C ALA A 122 -5.83 -18.97 -10.88
N TYR A 123 -5.05 -18.45 -11.85
CA TYR A 123 -5.48 -17.43 -12.81
C TYR A 123 -5.36 -17.88 -14.26
N GLN A 124 -5.88 -19.06 -14.60
CA GLN A 124 -5.74 -19.64 -15.94
C GLN A 124 -6.57 -18.94 -17.01
N ARG A 125 -7.65 -18.26 -16.63
CA ARG A 125 -8.56 -17.54 -17.55
C ARG A 125 -8.14 -16.11 -17.84
N ALA A 126 -7.18 -15.58 -17.11
CA ALA A 126 -6.63 -14.26 -17.38
C ALA A 126 -5.73 -14.30 -18.63
N GLY A 127 -5.90 -13.33 -19.53
CA GLY A 127 -5.12 -13.25 -20.77
C GLY A 127 -3.64 -12.94 -20.53
N GLN A 128 -3.36 -12.06 -19.56
CA GLN A 128 -2.03 -11.70 -19.09
C GLN A 128 -2.01 -11.59 -17.58
N LEU A 129 -0.88 -11.95 -16.94
CA LEU A 129 -0.67 -11.87 -15.51
C LEU A 129 0.50 -10.93 -15.20
N LEU A 130 0.28 -10.02 -14.26
CA LEU A 130 1.33 -9.25 -13.58
C LEU A 130 1.30 -9.64 -12.11
N LEU A 131 2.25 -10.46 -11.69
CA LEU A 131 2.28 -11.07 -10.36
C LEU A 131 3.50 -10.60 -9.56
N GLY A 132 3.28 -10.24 -8.31
CA GLY A 132 4.33 -9.90 -7.35
C GLY A 132 4.46 -8.40 -7.09
N ALA A 133 5.15 -8.09 -6.00
CA ALA A 133 5.23 -6.76 -5.41
C ALA A 133 5.90 -5.69 -6.29
N LEU A 134 6.63 -6.06 -7.34
CA LEU A 134 7.13 -5.13 -8.36
C LEU A 134 6.02 -4.42 -9.15
N TYR A 135 4.80 -4.90 -9.06
CA TYR A 135 3.62 -4.29 -9.69
C TYR A 135 2.76 -3.50 -8.70
N THR A 136 3.23 -3.23 -7.48
CA THR A 136 2.49 -2.41 -6.51
C THR A 136 2.25 -1.00 -7.07
N PRO A 137 0.98 -0.55 -7.18
CA PRO A 137 0.62 0.73 -7.80
C PRO A 137 0.79 1.89 -6.81
N LEU A 138 2.02 2.20 -6.44
CA LEU A 138 2.33 3.30 -5.54
C LEU A 138 2.12 4.67 -6.21
N ARG A 139 1.89 5.68 -5.36
CA ARG A 139 1.79 7.08 -5.76
C ARG A 139 3.09 7.57 -6.39
N GLU A 140 3.02 8.54 -7.31
CA GLU A 140 4.16 9.10 -8.05
C GLU A 140 5.30 9.57 -7.14
N GLN A 141 4.98 10.03 -5.93
CA GLN A 141 5.98 10.48 -4.95
C GLN A 141 7.00 9.40 -4.51
N PHE A 142 6.72 8.12 -4.78
CA PHE A 142 7.61 6.99 -4.47
C PHE A 142 8.42 6.48 -5.66
N GLN A 143 8.23 7.08 -6.86
CA GLN A 143 8.91 6.63 -8.07
C GLN A 143 10.36 7.14 -8.12
N ASP A 144 11.28 6.27 -8.54
CA ASP A 144 12.69 6.58 -8.74
C ASP A 144 13.36 7.24 -7.52
N ARG A 145 12.98 6.83 -6.32
CA ARG A 145 13.52 7.32 -5.05
C ARG A 145 13.96 6.15 -4.18
N GLU A 146 15.05 6.36 -3.47
CA GLU A 146 15.55 5.46 -2.43
C GLU A 146 16.33 6.25 -1.38
N ILE A 147 16.40 5.75 -0.15
CA ILE A 147 17.20 6.39 0.89
C ILE A 147 18.69 6.09 0.70
N VAL A 148 19.52 6.95 1.27
CA VAL A 148 20.93 6.64 1.51
C VAL A 148 21.09 6.12 2.93
N VAL A 149 21.50 4.87 3.10
CA VAL A 149 21.71 4.28 4.43
C VAL A 149 22.88 4.97 5.13
N ARG A 150 22.57 5.82 6.11
CA ARG A 150 23.55 6.59 6.90
C ARG A 150 24.33 5.69 7.84
N GLU A 151 25.59 6.06 8.20
CA GLU A 151 26.41 5.30 9.15
C GLU A 151 25.73 5.21 10.52
N ALA A 152 25.23 6.35 11.04
CA ALA A 152 24.45 6.42 12.28
C ALA A 152 22.96 6.57 11.93
N ALA A 153 22.12 5.77 12.57
CA ALA A 153 20.67 5.93 12.49
C ALA A 153 20.21 6.89 13.58
N CYS A 154 19.54 7.98 13.17
CA CYS A 154 19.12 9.05 14.06
C CYS A 154 17.64 9.39 13.95
N ASP A 155 16.97 8.99 12.88
CA ASP A 155 15.57 9.31 12.63
C ASP A 155 14.74 8.04 12.45
N VAL A 156 13.65 7.94 13.22
CA VAL A 156 12.76 6.75 13.23
C VAL A 156 11.33 7.19 12.94
N LEU A 157 10.74 6.61 11.90
CA LEU A 157 9.32 6.77 11.59
C LEU A 157 8.48 5.81 12.44
N ILE A 158 7.37 6.28 12.99
CA ILE A 158 6.35 5.45 13.67
C ILE A 158 5.00 5.74 13.06
N THR A 159 4.32 4.71 12.56
CA THR A 159 2.99 4.87 11.95
C THR A 159 2.12 3.62 12.11
N THR A 160 0.84 3.84 12.37
CA THR A 160 -0.20 2.79 12.40
C THR A 160 -1.15 2.90 11.19
N GLY A 161 -0.87 3.86 10.28
CA GLY A 161 -1.76 4.18 9.17
C GLY A 161 -2.90 5.11 9.57
N GLY A 162 -4.13 4.84 9.09
CA GLY A 162 -5.29 5.72 9.29
C GLY A 162 -5.85 5.77 10.70
N SER A 163 -5.68 4.70 11.48
CA SER A 163 -6.22 4.55 12.84
C SER A 163 -5.24 3.83 13.77
N ASP A 164 -5.45 3.97 15.07
CA ASP A 164 -4.66 3.30 16.11
C ASP A 164 -5.59 2.78 17.23
N PRO A 165 -6.39 1.74 16.96
CA PRO A 165 -7.36 1.23 17.91
C PRO A 165 -6.74 0.58 19.15
N TYR A 166 -5.44 0.32 19.12
CA TYR A 166 -4.70 -0.32 20.21
C TYR A 166 -3.81 0.66 20.99
N HIS A 167 -3.90 1.98 20.69
CA HIS A 167 -3.11 3.03 21.35
C HIS A 167 -1.59 2.80 21.26
N PHE A 168 -1.16 2.13 20.19
CA PHE A 168 0.23 1.69 20.01
C PHE A 168 1.21 2.86 19.98
N CYS A 169 0.90 3.91 19.20
CA CYS A 169 1.77 5.08 19.10
C CYS A 169 1.98 5.78 20.46
N LEU A 170 0.91 5.94 21.24
CA LEU A 170 0.98 6.57 22.56
C LEU A 170 1.78 5.71 23.55
N GLU A 171 1.53 4.41 23.61
CA GLU A 171 2.24 3.52 24.51
C GLU A 171 3.73 3.40 24.13
N LEU A 172 4.06 3.29 22.84
CA LEU A 172 5.45 3.29 22.37
C LEU A 172 6.15 4.61 22.74
N ALA A 173 5.50 5.77 22.52
CA ALA A 173 6.04 7.08 22.87
C ALA A 173 6.31 7.19 24.39
N ASN A 174 5.42 6.68 25.24
CA ASN A 174 5.63 6.65 26.70
C ASN A 174 6.85 5.80 27.10
N ARG A 175 7.02 4.64 26.47
CA ARG A 175 8.21 3.77 26.70
C ARG A 175 9.49 4.46 26.23
N LEU A 176 9.47 5.09 25.06
CA LEU A 176 10.61 5.85 24.55
C LEU A 176 11.00 7.01 25.51
N CYS A 177 10.02 7.72 26.08
CA CYS A 177 10.27 8.73 27.11
C CYS A 177 10.88 8.13 28.38
N THR A 178 10.41 6.97 28.80
CA THR A 178 10.91 6.28 30.01
C THR A 178 12.39 5.84 29.85
N PHE A 179 12.76 5.39 28.64
CA PHE A 179 14.09 4.92 28.31
C PHE A 179 14.88 5.91 27.43
N SER A 180 14.59 7.22 27.52
CA SER A 180 15.16 8.26 26.65
C SER A 180 16.68 8.31 26.66
N SER A 181 17.33 7.93 27.77
CA SER A 181 18.79 7.83 27.84
C SER A 181 19.41 6.84 26.85
N ASP A 182 18.66 5.80 26.48
CA ASP A 182 19.11 4.74 25.55
C ASP A 182 19.08 5.22 24.09
N TYR A 183 18.36 6.35 23.82
CA TYR A 183 18.10 6.90 22.48
C TYR A 183 18.63 8.33 22.32
N SER A 184 19.73 8.66 22.99
CA SER A 184 20.32 9.99 22.92
C SER A 184 20.68 10.37 21.47
N GLY A 185 20.15 11.50 20.99
CA GLY A 185 20.38 11.99 19.61
C GLY A 185 19.49 11.35 18.55
N VAL A 186 18.52 10.52 18.95
CA VAL A 186 17.52 9.94 18.05
C VAL A 186 16.23 10.79 18.09
N ILE A 187 15.65 11.03 16.91
CA ILE A 187 14.36 11.69 16.73
C ILE A 187 13.33 10.66 16.29
N PHE A 188 12.16 10.67 16.92
CA PHE A 188 11.04 9.80 16.56
C PHE A 188 9.94 10.63 15.91
N HIS A 189 9.67 10.35 14.65
CA HIS A 189 8.65 10.97 13.82
C HIS A 189 7.37 10.14 13.89
N ILE A 190 6.36 10.61 14.61
CA ILE A 190 5.10 9.88 14.78
C ILE A 190 4.05 10.46 13.82
N VAL A 191 3.58 9.65 12.88
CA VAL A 191 2.50 10.03 11.97
C VAL A 191 1.16 9.68 12.59
N ILE A 192 0.36 10.71 12.84
CA ILE A 192 -0.98 10.58 13.43
C ILE A 192 -2.02 10.45 12.32
N GLY A 193 -2.66 9.29 12.23
CA GLY A 193 -3.77 9.03 11.31
C GLY A 193 -5.02 9.85 11.65
N LYS A 194 -5.89 10.06 10.66
CA LYS A 194 -7.11 10.87 10.83
C LYS A 194 -8.05 10.35 11.92
N LEU A 195 -8.08 9.04 12.13
CA LEU A 195 -8.96 8.35 13.09
C LEU A 195 -8.25 8.02 14.41
N ASN A 196 -7.02 8.53 14.63
CA ASN A 196 -6.31 8.32 15.89
C ASN A 196 -6.95 9.14 17.01
N THR A 197 -7.31 8.47 18.10
CA THR A 197 -8.00 9.07 19.26
C THR A 197 -7.06 9.64 20.31
N ASP A 198 -5.74 9.35 20.22
CA ASP A 198 -4.73 9.75 21.21
C ASP A 198 -4.00 11.07 20.86
N ARG A 199 -4.49 11.79 19.87
CA ARG A 199 -3.87 13.01 19.35
C ARG A 199 -3.47 14.00 20.43
N ASP A 200 -4.39 14.31 21.36
CA ASP A 200 -4.15 15.29 22.43
C ASP A 200 -3.09 14.80 23.43
N ALA A 201 -3.11 13.50 23.75
CA ALA A 201 -2.14 12.89 24.64
C ALA A 201 -0.73 12.87 24.00
N LEU A 202 -0.63 12.49 22.74
CA LEU A 202 0.61 12.53 21.96
C LEU A 202 1.15 13.95 21.84
N SER A 203 0.30 14.95 21.59
CA SER A 203 0.67 16.36 21.53
C SER A 203 1.22 16.86 22.86
N ALA A 204 0.57 16.49 23.98
CA ALA A 204 1.04 16.85 25.32
C ALA A 204 2.39 16.18 25.68
N LEU A 205 2.65 14.97 25.14
CA LEU A 205 3.89 14.24 25.35
C LEU A 205 5.03 14.85 24.51
N SER A 206 4.79 15.13 23.24
CA SER A 206 5.74 15.79 22.33
C SER A 206 6.15 17.18 22.83
N ALA A 207 5.21 17.97 23.33
CA ALA A 207 5.50 19.29 23.91
C ALA A 207 6.50 19.28 25.09
N LYS A 208 6.73 18.11 25.71
CA LYS A 208 7.66 17.93 26.82
C LYS A 208 8.95 17.21 26.43
N ASN A 209 9.02 16.67 25.21
CA ASN A 209 10.11 15.80 24.76
C ASN A 209 10.47 16.17 23.32
N ASP A 210 11.51 16.96 23.14
CA ASP A 210 11.95 17.51 21.84
C ASP A 210 12.36 16.43 20.83
N PHE A 211 12.60 15.21 21.28
CA PHE A 211 12.92 14.06 20.42
C PHE A 211 11.68 13.37 19.83
N LEU A 212 10.46 13.77 20.20
CA LEU A 212 9.20 13.30 19.61
C LEU A 212 8.63 14.38 18.70
N ILE A 213 8.57 14.12 17.40
CA ILE A 213 7.98 15.04 16.41
C ILE A 213 6.70 14.40 15.86
N LEU A 214 5.59 15.13 15.99
CA LEU A 214 4.30 14.67 15.47
C LEU A 214 4.05 15.23 14.07
N HIS A 215 3.53 14.38 13.21
CA HIS A 215 3.15 14.71 11.84
C HIS A 215 1.68 14.39 11.61
N GLU A 216 0.92 15.39 11.17
CA GLU A 216 -0.49 15.26 10.83
C GLU A 216 -0.72 15.67 9.38
N ASN A 217 -1.69 15.00 8.72
CA ASN A 217 -2.08 15.33 7.34
C ASN A 217 -0.89 15.41 6.37
N VAL A 218 0.04 14.47 6.48
CA VAL A 218 1.25 14.42 5.65
C VAL A 218 0.84 14.16 4.19
N SER A 219 1.04 15.14 3.33
CA SER A 219 0.76 15.02 1.89
C SER A 219 1.90 14.34 1.12
N ASP A 220 3.14 14.58 1.51
CA ASP A 220 4.35 13.98 0.94
C ASP A 220 4.99 13.02 1.96
N MET A 221 4.43 11.80 2.00
CA MET A 221 4.95 10.72 2.85
C MET A 221 6.36 10.27 2.44
N ALA A 222 6.64 10.28 1.13
CA ALA A 222 7.94 9.86 0.62
C ALA A 222 9.06 10.75 1.16
N SER A 223 8.89 12.06 1.14
CA SER A 223 9.88 13.00 1.68
C SER A 223 10.06 12.88 3.21
N LEU A 224 9.00 12.52 3.95
CA LEU A 224 9.15 12.22 5.38
C LEU A 224 9.89 10.90 5.61
N MET A 225 9.55 9.86 4.86
CA MET A 225 10.21 8.56 4.96
C MET A 225 11.68 8.62 4.57
N GLU A 226 12.06 9.43 3.55
CA GLU A 226 13.46 9.62 3.14
C GLU A 226 14.35 10.25 4.22
N GLN A 227 13.76 10.98 5.15
CA GLN A 227 14.50 11.56 6.29
C GLN A 227 14.79 10.51 7.36
N CYS A 228 14.08 9.37 7.35
CA CYS A 228 14.17 8.36 8.39
C CYS A 228 15.15 7.24 8.03
N ASP A 229 15.85 6.72 9.03
CA ASP A 229 16.79 5.59 8.92
C ASP A 229 16.13 4.26 9.23
N LEU A 230 15.05 4.29 10.02
CA LEU A 230 14.28 3.14 10.47
C LEU A 230 12.79 3.47 10.47
N ALA A 231 11.96 2.43 10.40
CA ALA A 231 10.53 2.59 10.59
C ALA A 231 9.94 1.50 11.48
N VAL A 232 8.86 1.87 12.19
CA VAL A 232 7.95 0.98 12.91
C VAL A 232 6.57 1.19 12.31
N SER A 233 5.98 0.17 11.70
CA SER A 233 4.74 0.31 10.94
C SER A 233 3.76 -0.84 11.18
N ALA A 234 2.47 -0.54 11.17
CA ALA A 234 1.46 -1.58 10.99
C ALA A 234 1.62 -2.25 9.62
N SER A 235 1.25 -3.55 9.53
CA SER A 235 1.44 -4.37 8.33
C SER A 235 0.38 -4.09 7.25
N GLY A 236 0.22 -2.83 6.87
CA GLY A 236 -0.65 -2.36 5.79
C GLY A 236 0.12 -1.98 4.52
N THR A 237 -0.53 -1.24 3.63
CA THR A 237 0.05 -0.75 2.36
C THR A 237 1.30 0.12 2.55
N THR A 238 1.48 0.72 3.72
CA THR A 238 2.68 1.48 4.08
C THR A 238 3.96 0.64 4.00
N LEU A 239 3.90 -0.70 4.15
CA LEU A 239 5.07 -1.56 3.99
C LEU A 239 5.63 -1.51 2.58
N TYR A 240 4.77 -1.43 1.57
CA TYR A 240 5.20 -1.28 0.16
C TYR A 240 5.84 0.08 -0.09
N GLU A 241 5.33 1.15 0.54
CA GLU A 241 5.91 2.50 0.47
C GLU A 241 7.31 2.53 1.10
N LEU A 242 7.48 1.90 2.28
CA LEU A 242 8.77 1.75 2.94
C LEU A 242 9.76 0.93 2.12
N CYS A 243 9.29 -0.15 1.47
CA CYS A 243 10.11 -0.95 0.58
C CYS A 243 10.57 -0.16 -0.63
N ALA A 244 9.69 0.64 -1.24
CA ALA A 244 10.04 1.44 -2.43
C ALA A 244 11.19 2.42 -2.17
N LEU A 245 11.28 2.96 -0.95
CA LEU A 245 12.39 3.82 -0.53
C LEU A 245 13.55 3.03 0.10
N GLY A 246 13.33 1.77 0.44
CA GLY A 246 14.30 0.93 1.13
C GLY A 246 14.56 1.37 2.58
N VAL A 247 13.54 1.88 3.30
CA VAL A 247 13.66 2.27 4.72
C VAL A 247 13.57 1.04 5.62
N PRO A 248 14.66 0.58 6.26
CA PRO A 248 14.64 -0.59 7.12
C PRO A 248 13.56 -0.49 8.19
N ALA A 249 12.70 -1.51 8.29
CA ALA A 249 11.51 -1.42 9.12
C ALA A 249 11.26 -2.69 9.93
N ILE A 250 10.45 -2.57 10.98
CA ILE A 250 9.75 -3.67 11.65
C ILE A 250 8.25 -3.43 11.53
N SER A 251 7.51 -4.49 11.25
CA SER A 251 6.05 -4.44 11.15
C SER A 251 5.37 -5.10 12.35
N PHE A 252 4.07 -4.83 12.52
CA PHE A 252 3.20 -5.52 13.48
C PHE A 252 1.78 -5.60 12.94
N ILE A 253 1.01 -6.55 13.44
CA ILE A 253 -0.34 -6.86 12.96
C ILE A 253 -1.37 -6.25 13.90
N MET A 254 -2.40 -5.58 13.32
CA MET A 254 -3.55 -5.02 14.04
C MET A 254 -4.89 -5.55 13.50
N ALA A 255 -4.92 -6.17 12.31
CA ALA A 255 -6.14 -6.62 11.65
C ALA A 255 -5.90 -7.90 10.84
N ASP A 256 -6.97 -8.65 10.57
CA ASP A 256 -6.88 -9.96 9.89
C ASP A 256 -6.28 -9.87 8.49
N ASN A 257 -6.63 -8.83 7.73
CA ASN A 257 -6.11 -8.61 6.38
C ASN A 257 -4.61 -8.29 6.33
N GLN A 258 -3.97 -8.07 7.49
CA GLN A 258 -2.52 -7.82 7.59
C GLN A 258 -1.68 -9.08 7.80
N LEU A 259 -2.32 -10.21 8.19
CA LEU A 259 -1.63 -11.46 8.51
C LEU A 259 -0.79 -12.00 7.35
N THR A 260 -1.39 -12.10 6.18
CA THR A 260 -0.74 -12.64 4.97
C THR A 260 0.42 -11.75 4.54
N ALA A 261 0.19 -10.44 4.48
CA ALA A 261 1.23 -9.48 4.09
C ALA A 261 2.43 -9.51 5.06
N ALA A 262 2.18 -9.43 6.40
CA ALA A 262 3.24 -9.47 7.40
C ALA A 262 4.13 -10.70 7.24
N LYS A 263 3.51 -11.88 7.09
CA LYS A 263 4.24 -13.14 6.89
C LYS A 263 5.04 -13.14 5.59
N ALA A 264 4.47 -12.66 4.49
CA ALA A 264 5.11 -12.64 3.19
C ALA A 264 6.34 -11.71 3.16
N PHE A 265 6.26 -10.53 3.78
CA PHE A 265 7.40 -9.61 3.92
C PHE A 265 8.52 -10.21 4.79
N GLU A 266 8.18 -10.95 5.86
CA GLU A 266 9.15 -11.64 6.70
C GLU A 266 9.83 -12.81 5.97
N GLU A 267 9.05 -13.64 5.25
CA GLU A 267 9.58 -14.74 4.43
C GLU A 267 10.47 -14.24 3.27
N ALA A 268 10.27 -13.03 2.80
CA ALA A 268 11.11 -12.37 1.80
C ALA A 268 12.40 -11.74 2.38
N ASP A 269 12.69 -11.89 3.68
CA ASP A 269 13.77 -11.23 4.40
C ASP A 269 13.77 -9.68 4.20
N ALA A 270 12.60 -9.09 3.98
CA ALA A 270 12.44 -7.67 3.74
C ALA A 270 12.08 -6.90 5.02
N ILE A 271 11.00 -7.29 5.69
CA ILE A 271 10.51 -6.62 6.90
C ILE A 271 10.14 -7.67 7.96
N PRO A 272 10.85 -7.77 9.08
CA PRO A 272 10.47 -8.66 10.17
C PRO A 272 9.15 -8.25 10.82
N CYS A 273 8.39 -9.22 11.31
CA CYS A 273 7.15 -8.99 12.04
C CYS A 273 7.36 -9.12 13.56
N ALA A 274 7.00 -8.06 14.30
CA ALA A 274 7.06 -8.06 15.77
C ALA A 274 5.99 -8.96 16.41
N GLY A 275 4.94 -9.31 15.66
CA GLY A 275 3.81 -10.12 16.12
C GLY A 275 2.46 -9.45 15.95
N ASP A 276 1.43 -10.02 16.56
CA ASP A 276 0.05 -9.57 16.48
C ASP A 276 -0.37 -8.90 17.80
N LEU A 277 -0.65 -7.59 17.75
CA LEU A 277 -1.07 -6.78 18.90
C LEU A 277 -2.35 -7.30 19.58
N ARG A 278 -3.21 -7.96 18.82
CA ARG A 278 -4.50 -8.48 19.30
C ARG A 278 -4.32 -9.69 20.22
N THR A 279 -3.21 -10.41 20.07
CA THR A 279 -2.93 -11.66 20.79
C THR A 279 -1.91 -11.49 21.90
N ASP A 280 -0.84 -10.72 21.67
CA ASP A 280 0.23 -10.51 22.63
C ASP A 280 0.87 -9.12 22.49
N TYR A 281 0.20 -8.12 23.05
CA TYR A 281 0.60 -6.72 23.00
C TYR A 281 2.00 -6.49 23.60
N GLU A 282 2.30 -7.08 24.75
CA GLU A 282 3.56 -6.88 25.45
C GLU A 282 4.75 -7.49 24.70
N SER A 283 4.55 -8.64 24.08
CA SER A 283 5.58 -9.26 23.24
C SER A 283 5.87 -8.41 22.00
N VAL A 284 4.85 -7.88 21.34
CA VAL A 284 5.04 -6.99 20.19
C VAL A 284 5.81 -5.73 20.60
N MET A 285 5.41 -5.08 21.70
CA MET A 285 6.13 -3.91 22.22
C MET A 285 7.59 -4.21 22.54
N LYS A 286 7.83 -5.34 23.18
CA LYS A 286 9.21 -5.78 23.49
C LYS A 286 10.02 -5.99 22.21
N ASN A 287 9.47 -6.70 21.21
CA ASN A 287 10.14 -6.97 19.96
C ASN A 287 10.48 -5.68 19.18
N VAL A 288 9.56 -4.71 19.17
CA VAL A 288 9.78 -3.37 18.59
C VAL A 288 10.92 -2.64 19.31
N MET A 289 10.90 -2.61 20.65
CA MET A 289 11.96 -1.96 21.42
C MET A 289 13.34 -2.65 21.22
N ASP A 290 13.37 -3.98 21.16
CA ASP A 290 14.59 -4.75 20.89
C ASP A 290 15.13 -4.49 19.48
N PHE A 291 14.26 -4.38 18.47
CA PHE A 291 14.60 -3.98 17.10
C PHE A 291 15.26 -2.60 17.07
N LEU A 292 14.58 -1.59 17.64
CA LEU A 292 15.11 -0.22 17.72
C LEU A 292 16.46 -0.19 18.42
N LYS A 293 16.58 -0.85 19.58
CA LYS A 293 17.84 -0.93 20.33
C LYS A 293 18.96 -1.57 19.53
N SER A 294 18.65 -2.60 18.73
CA SER A 294 19.65 -3.34 17.95
C SER A 294 20.18 -2.55 16.75
N LEU A 295 19.36 -1.67 16.14
CA LEU A 295 19.69 -0.97 14.91
C LEU A 295 20.07 0.50 15.09
N LEU A 296 19.71 1.11 16.22
CA LEU A 296 20.09 2.50 16.56
C LEU A 296 21.50 2.58 17.17
N VAL A 297 22.07 1.47 17.67
CA VAL A 297 23.46 1.45 18.13
C VAL A 297 24.40 1.66 16.95
N ALA A 298 25.25 2.69 17.04
CA ALA A 298 26.28 2.95 16.03
C ALA A 298 27.34 1.83 16.07
N SER A 299 27.23 0.88 15.14
CA SER A 299 28.16 -0.24 14.98
C SER A 299 28.15 -0.77 13.54
N ASP A 300 29.25 -1.41 13.13
CA ASP A 300 29.35 -2.04 11.80
C ASP A 300 28.28 -3.12 11.60
N VAL A 301 27.90 -3.83 12.68
CA VAL A 301 26.85 -4.85 12.64
C VAL A 301 25.49 -4.23 12.36
N SER A 302 25.14 -3.14 13.04
CA SER A 302 23.90 -2.41 12.80
C SER A 302 23.85 -1.83 11.37
N LEU A 303 24.94 -1.20 10.93
CA LEU A 303 25.03 -0.66 9.57
C LEU A 303 24.87 -1.75 8.51
N THR A 304 25.52 -2.90 8.68
CA THR A 304 25.41 -4.03 7.75
C THR A 304 23.98 -4.56 7.68
N LYS A 305 23.32 -4.72 8.84
CA LYS A 305 21.91 -5.15 8.88
C LYS A 305 20.98 -4.17 8.16
N ARG A 306 21.16 -2.85 8.39
CA ARG A 306 20.35 -1.82 7.74
C ARG A 306 20.57 -1.80 6.23
N LYS A 307 21.81 -1.95 5.75
CA LYS A 307 22.12 -2.05 4.32
C LYS A 307 21.47 -3.29 3.69
N SER A 308 21.57 -4.45 4.33
CA SER A 308 20.94 -5.68 3.83
C SER A 308 19.41 -5.56 3.78
N ALA A 309 18.78 -4.99 4.82
CA ALA A 309 17.34 -4.74 4.82
C ALA A 309 16.94 -3.78 3.69
N HIS A 310 17.66 -2.66 3.52
CA HIS A 310 17.45 -1.71 2.45
C HIS A 310 17.48 -2.37 1.06
N GLU A 311 18.52 -3.15 0.77
CA GLU A 311 18.67 -3.85 -0.51
C GLU A 311 17.54 -4.86 -0.76
N ASN A 312 17.15 -5.64 0.26
CA ASN A 312 16.06 -6.61 0.16
C ASN A 312 14.71 -5.94 -0.08
N MET A 313 14.43 -4.87 0.64
CA MET A 313 13.18 -4.10 0.53
C MET A 313 13.04 -3.44 -0.84
N HIS A 314 14.07 -2.71 -1.30
CA HIS A 314 14.05 -2.00 -2.57
C HIS A 314 14.03 -2.96 -3.78
N ARG A 315 14.66 -4.15 -3.67
CA ARG A 315 14.54 -5.20 -4.69
C ARG A 315 13.13 -5.76 -4.80
N LEU A 316 12.38 -5.79 -3.70
CA LEU A 316 11.02 -6.32 -3.65
C LEU A 316 10.01 -5.34 -4.25
N VAL A 317 10.15 -4.04 -3.93
CA VAL A 317 9.30 -2.94 -4.44
C VAL A 317 10.20 -1.75 -4.76
N ASP A 318 10.20 -1.30 -6.02
CA ASP A 318 11.06 -0.20 -6.50
C ASP A 318 10.28 1.09 -6.84
N GLY A 319 9.02 1.18 -6.44
CA GLY A 319 8.16 2.35 -6.69
C GLY A 319 7.60 2.47 -8.11
N ASN A 320 8.03 1.63 -9.06
CA ASN A 320 7.67 1.75 -10.48
C ASN A 320 6.51 0.84 -10.93
N GLY A 321 5.77 0.21 -10.00
CA GLY A 321 4.69 -0.73 -10.30
C GLY A 321 3.58 -0.11 -11.15
N ALA A 322 3.14 1.10 -10.81
CA ALA A 322 2.10 1.82 -11.57
C ALA A 322 2.52 2.06 -13.05
N LEU A 323 3.80 2.34 -13.31
CA LEU A 323 4.31 2.50 -14.68
C LEU A 323 4.29 1.17 -15.44
N ARG A 324 4.67 0.07 -14.80
CA ARG A 324 4.63 -1.28 -15.39
C ARG A 324 3.22 -1.72 -15.74
N ILE A 325 2.25 -1.45 -14.84
CA ILE A 325 0.83 -1.71 -15.09
C ILE A 325 0.36 -0.87 -16.28
N ALA A 326 0.66 0.43 -16.31
CA ALA A 326 0.29 1.30 -17.41
C ALA A 326 0.89 0.84 -18.76
N ASP A 327 2.15 0.38 -18.76
CA ASP A 327 2.80 -0.17 -19.96
C ASP A 327 2.15 -1.46 -20.45
N ALA A 328 1.68 -2.31 -19.54
CA ALA A 328 0.93 -3.52 -19.90
C ALA A 328 -0.45 -3.18 -20.46
N ILE A 329 -1.15 -2.23 -19.84
CA ILE A 329 -2.48 -1.74 -20.30
C ILE A 329 -2.37 -1.17 -21.73
N MET A 330 -1.31 -0.42 -22.05
CA MET A 330 -1.12 0.16 -23.38
C MET A 330 -0.90 -0.87 -24.50
N LYS A 331 -0.68 -2.13 -24.16
CA LYS A 331 -0.48 -3.25 -25.11
C LYS A 331 -1.74 -4.08 -25.34
N LEU A 332 -2.83 -3.84 -24.58
CA LEU A 332 -4.12 -4.50 -24.75
C LEU A 332 -4.89 -3.97 -25.97
#